data_57f182995d7d4c941e8bcf3ffc68e5f3
#
_entry.id   57f182995d7d4c941e8bcf3ffc68e5f3
#
_cell.length_a   1.000
_cell.length_b   1.000
_cell.length_c   1.000
_cell.angle_alpha   90.00
_cell.angle_beta   90.00
_cell.angle_gamma   90.00
#
_symmetry.space_group_name_H-M   'P 1'
#
loop_
_entity.id
_entity.type
_entity.pdbx_description
1 polymer ?
#
loop_
_entity_poly.entity_id
_entity_poly.type
_entity_poly.pdbx_seq_one_letter_code
_entity_poly.pdbx_strand_id
1 'polypeptide(L)'
;NLNEKEQNIRINQMVEQLADRLKDEKNDFEGWVRLYQSYKVLGSNEKALKALRDATKLNPKNINLKQMLLRELLPTNKKPVFSNETNKLVDDILVLDPNNVDGLFFSGFAAYNKGEKKKAITYWDLLLKQLPKDSLMSKEINKRIRLLQD
;
A
#
# COMPACT_ATOMS: atom_id res chain seq x y z
N ASN A 1 24.98 22.31 22.85
CA ASN A 1 23.67 21.95 22.33
C ASN A 1 23.29 22.88 21.20
N LEU A 2 23.59 22.46 19.96
CA LEU A 2 22.80 22.97 18.86
C LEU A 2 21.35 22.75 19.24
N ASN A 3 20.63 23.82 19.41
CA ASN A 3 19.27 23.85 19.85
C ASN A 3 18.48 22.79 19.04
N GLU A 4 17.67 21.99 19.67
CA GLU A 4 16.78 20.99 19.07
C GLU A 4 16.08 21.54 17.82
N LYS A 5 15.76 22.84 17.84
CA LYS A 5 15.20 23.56 16.70
C LYS A 5 16.15 23.64 15.49
N GLU A 6 17.45 23.83 15.69
CA GLU A 6 18.44 23.88 14.61
C GLU A 6 18.70 22.48 14.03
N GLN A 7 18.68 21.45 14.87
CA GLN A 7 18.76 20.06 14.41
C GLN A 7 17.55 19.69 13.54
N ASN A 8 16.34 20.06 13.96
CA ASN A 8 15.12 19.81 13.19
C ASN A 8 15.13 20.55 11.85
N ILE A 9 15.65 21.78 11.80
CA ILE A 9 15.81 22.52 10.54
C ILE A 9 16.76 21.78 9.61
N ARG A 10 17.91 21.32 10.10
CA ARG A 10 18.87 20.53 9.29
C ARG A 10 18.28 19.23 8.75
N ILE A 11 17.57 18.48 9.61
CA ILE A 11 16.92 17.24 9.20
C ILE A 11 15.89 17.50 8.09
N ASN A 12 15.06 18.52 8.25
CA ASN A 12 14.08 18.91 7.23
C ASN A 12 14.76 19.29 5.90
N GLN A 13 15.86 20.07 5.95
CA GLN A 13 16.62 20.43 4.76
C GLN A 13 17.20 19.21 4.04
N MET A 14 17.77 18.24 4.79
CA MET A 14 18.31 17.01 4.22
C MET A 14 17.22 16.15 3.56
N VAL A 15 16.04 16.09 4.17
CA VAL A 15 14.89 15.35 3.63
C VAL A 15 14.37 16.01 2.35
N GLU A 16 14.25 17.34 2.31
CA GLU A 16 13.85 18.06 1.09
C GLU A 16 14.89 17.94 -0.03
N GLN A 17 16.19 17.92 0.28
CA GLN A 17 17.24 17.67 -0.70
C GLN A 17 17.12 16.25 -1.29
N LEU A 18 16.81 15.24 -0.47
CA LEU A 18 16.54 13.88 -0.94
C LEU A 18 15.31 13.86 -1.87
N ALA A 19 14.23 14.55 -1.49
CA ALA A 19 13.04 14.65 -2.30
C ALA A 19 13.32 15.26 -3.68
N ASP A 20 14.13 16.32 -3.74
CA ASP A 20 14.51 16.96 -5.00
C ASP A 20 15.39 16.06 -5.86
N ARG A 21 16.37 15.37 -5.27
CA ARG A 21 17.22 14.41 -5.98
C ARG A 21 16.42 13.29 -6.65
N LEU A 22 15.42 12.76 -5.96
CA LEU A 22 14.61 11.64 -6.46
C LEU A 22 13.71 12.00 -7.65
N LYS A 23 13.48 13.27 -7.92
CA LYS A 23 12.80 13.71 -9.16
C LYS A 23 13.62 13.41 -10.40
N ASP A 24 14.95 13.48 -10.27
CA ASP A 24 15.91 13.16 -11.34
C ASP A 24 16.33 11.68 -11.29
N GLU A 25 16.56 11.13 -10.10
CA GLU A 25 16.92 9.74 -9.86
C GLU A 25 15.68 8.89 -9.54
N LYS A 26 14.67 8.96 -10.40
CA LYS A 26 13.34 8.37 -10.18
C LYS A 26 13.34 6.85 -9.93
N ASN A 27 14.36 6.13 -10.42
CA ASN A 27 14.50 4.68 -10.28
C ASN A 27 15.16 4.25 -8.95
N ASP A 28 15.57 5.20 -8.10
CA ASP A 28 16.13 4.91 -6.77
C ASP A 28 15.02 4.48 -5.80
N PHE A 29 14.67 3.19 -5.85
CA PHE A 29 13.64 2.61 -4.99
C PHE A 29 13.96 2.82 -3.50
N GLU A 30 15.21 2.55 -3.09
CA GLU A 30 15.63 2.70 -1.70
C GLU A 30 15.57 4.17 -1.25
N GLY A 31 15.91 5.10 -2.14
CA GLY A 31 15.77 6.53 -1.91
C GLY A 31 14.33 6.93 -1.65
N TRP A 32 13.37 6.42 -2.42
CA TRP A 32 11.95 6.68 -2.21
C TRP A 32 11.43 6.09 -0.88
N VAL A 33 11.85 4.87 -0.53
CA VAL A 33 11.51 4.26 0.76
C VAL A 33 12.06 5.08 1.92
N ARG A 34 13.33 5.53 1.81
CA ARG A 34 13.97 6.38 2.81
C ARG A 34 13.26 7.72 2.97
N LEU A 35 12.86 8.35 1.86
CA LEU A 35 12.11 9.61 1.88
C LEU A 35 10.76 9.44 2.61
N TYR A 36 10.00 8.42 2.24
CA TYR A 36 8.75 8.08 2.89
C TYR A 36 8.93 7.89 4.41
N GLN A 37 9.90 7.05 4.81
CA GLN A 37 10.19 6.78 6.22
C GLN A 37 10.61 8.05 6.97
N SER A 38 11.43 8.89 6.36
CA SER A 38 11.86 10.17 6.96
C SER A 38 10.68 11.09 7.24
N TYR A 39 9.75 11.22 6.30
CA TYR A 39 8.53 12.00 6.54
C TYR A 39 7.63 11.38 7.62
N LYS A 40 7.55 10.04 7.71
CA LYS A 40 6.80 9.36 8.79
C LYS A 40 7.40 9.65 10.16
N VAL A 41 8.72 9.58 10.29
CA VAL A 41 9.45 9.90 11.55
C VAL A 41 9.25 11.37 11.95
N LEU A 42 9.22 12.27 10.97
CA LEU A 42 8.97 13.71 11.20
C LEU A 42 7.48 14.02 11.46
N GLY A 43 6.59 13.02 11.48
CA GLY A 43 5.16 13.22 11.64
C GLY A 43 4.48 13.90 10.44
N SER A 44 5.18 14.05 9.32
CA SER A 44 4.69 14.68 8.10
C SER A 44 3.94 13.69 7.20
N ASN A 45 2.83 13.14 7.69
CA ASN A 45 2.09 12.06 7.02
C ASN A 45 1.61 12.42 5.61
N GLU A 46 1.20 13.66 5.38
CA GLU A 46 0.79 14.13 4.05
C GLU A 46 1.97 14.12 3.06
N LYS A 47 3.14 14.57 3.48
CA LYS A 47 4.36 14.52 2.66
C LYS A 47 4.82 13.09 2.41
N ALA A 48 4.70 12.20 3.39
CA ALA A 48 4.99 10.78 3.23
C ALA A 48 4.09 10.15 2.17
N LEU A 49 2.79 10.40 2.22
CA LEU A 49 1.82 9.91 1.25
C LEU A 49 2.09 10.49 -0.15
N LYS A 50 2.39 11.80 -0.22
CA LYS A 50 2.77 12.44 -1.49
C LYS A 50 4.02 11.81 -2.09
N ALA A 51 5.04 11.51 -1.28
CA ALA A 51 6.26 10.85 -1.76
C ALA A 51 5.97 9.47 -2.39
N LEU A 52 5.08 8.67 -1.78
CA LEU A 52 4.66 7.40 -2.36
C LEU A 52 3.87 7.58 -3.66
N ARG A 53 3.00 8.57 -3.74
CA ARG A 53 2.26 8.88 -4.99
C ARG A 53 3.21 9.30 -6.11
N ASP A 54 4.17 10.18 -5.82
CA ASP A 54 5.16 10.62 -6.80
C ASP A 54 6.04 9.43 -7.24
N ALA A 55 6.52 8.62 -6.30
CA ALA A 55 7.31 7.42 -6.57
C ALA A 55 6.56 6.44 -7.48
N THR A 56 5.30 6.16 -7.18
CA THR A 56 4.45 5.25 -7.94
C THR A 56 4.17 5.77 -9.35
N LYS A 57 3.94 7.07 -9.49
CA LYS A 57 3.72 7.74 -10.78
C LYS A 57 4.95 7.70 -11.66
N LEU A 58 6.14 7.92 -11.08
CA LEU A 58 7.41 7.89 -11.79
C LEU A 58 7.89 6.46 -12.12
N ASN A 59 7.40 5.47 -11.37
CA ASN A 59 7.75 4.06 -11.52
C ASN A 59 6.48 3.18 -11.66
N PRO A 60 5.73 3.30 -12.75
CA PRO A 60 4.39 2.71 -12.87
C PRO A 60 4.38 1.16 -12.84
N LYS A 61 5.52 0.52 -13.11
CA LYS A 61 5.68 -0.94 -13.08
C LYS A 61 6.27 -1.45 -11.77
N ASN A 62 6.62 -0.58 -10.82
CA ASN A 62 7.17 -0.99 -9.55
C ASN A 62 6.04 -1.40 -8.59
N ILE A 63 5.86 -2.70 -8.44
CA ILE A 63 4.80 -3.28 -7.62
C ILE A 63 5.00 -2.99 -6.12
N ASN A 64 6.25 -2.93 -5.65
CA ASN A 64 6.55 -2.67 -4.24
C ASN A 64 6.11 -1.27 -3.82
N LEU A 65 6.36 -0.25 -4.66
CA LEU A 65 5.89 1.12 -4.40
C LEU A 65 4.36 1.19 -4.40
N LYS A 66 3.71 0.49 -5.33
CA LYS A 66 2.24 0.41 -5.38
C LYS A 66 1.66 -0.25 -4.12
N GLN A 67 2.28 -1.34 -3.65
CA GLN A 67 1.88 -2.00 -2.41
C GLN A 67 2.08 -1.11 -1.18
N MET A 68 3.20 -0.39 -1.10
CA MET A 68 3.43 0.57 -0.01
C MET A 68 2.36 1.65 0.01
N LEU A 69 2.04 2.23 -1.15
CA LEU A 69 0.97 3.23 -1.27
C LEU A 69 -0.39 2.65 -0.89
N LEU A 70 -0.71 1.45 -1.35
CA LEU A 70 -1.97 0.78 -1.05
C LEU A 70 -2.14 0.54 0.46
N ARG A 71 -1.10 0.07 1.14
CA ARG A 71 -1.13 -0.18 2.59
C ARG A 71 -1.24 1.11 3.41
N GLU A 72 -0.71 2.21 2.92
CA GLU A 72 -0.87 3.52 3.56
C GLU A 72 -2.31 4.04 3.41
N LEU A 73 -2.93 3.83 2.24
CA LEU A 73 -4.30 4.25 1.96
C LEU A 73 -5.36 3.32 2.57
N LEU A 74 -5.07 2.02 2.64
CA LEU A 74 -5.96 0.99 3.16
C LEU A 74 -5.27 0.19 4.29
N PRO A 75 -5.11 0.77 5.48
CA PRO A 75 -4.48 0.07 6.59
C PRO A 75 -5.34 -1.13 7.02
N THR A 76 -4.69 -2.29 7.21
CA THR A 76 -5.34 -3.57 7.50
C THR A 76 -6.01 -3.65 8.87
N ASN A 77 -5.68 -2.74 9.78
CA ASN A 77 -6.26 -2.65 11.12
C ASN A 77 -7.55 -1.84 11.20
N LYS A 78 -8.06 -1.37 10.06
CA LYS A 78 -9.31 -0.61 9.94
C LYS A 78 -10.18 -1.20 8.85
N LYS A 79 -11.49 -0.94 8.93
CA LYS A 79 -12.39 -1.29 7.82
C LYS A 79 -11.96 -0.51 6.57
N PRO A 80 -11.66 -1.18 5.45
CA PRO A 80 -11.20 -0.50 4.25
C PRO A 80 -12.29 0.40 3.66
N VAL A 81 -11.92 1.64 3.36
CA VAL A 81 -12.76 2.59 2.63
C VAL A 81 -12.14 2.78 1.25
N PHE A 82 -12.77 2.21 0.25
CA PHE A 82 -12.28 2.24 -1.12
C PHE A 82 -12.62 3.57 -1.80
N SER A 83 -11.65 4.10 -2.52
CA SER A 83 -11.75 5.26 -3.41
C SER A 83 -11.44 4.86 -4.85
N ASN A 84 -11.63 5.76 -5.81
CA ASN A 84 -11.20 5.52 -7.19
C ASN A 84 -9.68 5.29 -7.27
N GLU A 85 -8.89 6.01 -6.46
CA GLU A 85 -7.44 5.83 -6.39
C GLU A 85 -7.06 4.42 -5.90
N THR A 86 -7.66 3.96 -4.82
CA THR A 86 -7.35 2.64 -4.25
C THR A 86 -7.84 1.51 -5.14
N ASN A 87 -9.00 1.63 -5.77
CA ASN A 87 -9.50 0.64 -6.73
C ASN A 87 -8.57 0.51 -7.93
N LYS A 88 -8.16 1.65 -8.53
CA LYS A 88 -7.21 1.64 -9.64
C LYS A 88 -5.87 1.03 -9.23
N LEU A 89 -5.38 1.35 -8.04
CA LEU A 89 -4.10 0.84 -7.54
C LEU A 89 -4.13 -0.68 -7.35
N VAL A 90 -5.23 -1.21 -6.82
CA VAL A 90 -5.46 -2.66 -6.68
C VAL A 90 -5.50 -3.34 -8.05
N ASP A 91 -6.22 -2.77 -9.01
CA ASP A 91 -6.29 -3.29 -10.38
C ASP A 91 -4.92 -3.29 -11.06
N ASP A 92 -4.16 -2.20 -10.95
CA ASP A 92 -2.79 -2.08 -11.48
C ASP A 92 -1.86 -3.13 -10.88
N ILE A 93 -1.97 -3.40 -9.57
CA ILE A 93 -1.18 -4.44 -8.88
C ILE A 93 -1.51 -5.81 -9.46
N LEU A 94 -2.78 -6.16 -9.62
CA LEU A 94 -3.20 -7.47 -10.16
C LEU A 94 -2.89 -7.64 -11.64
N VAL A 95 -2.80 -6.56 -12.42
CA VAL A 95 -2.30 -6.60 -13.80
C VAL A 95 -0.81 -6.96 -13.83
N LEU A 96 -0.02 -6.44 -12.89
CA LEU A 96 1.42 -6.71 -12.79
C LEU A 96 1.72 -8.10 -12.18
N ASP A 97 0.93 -8.49 -11.19
CA ASP A 97 1.02 -9.79 -10.51
C ASP A 97 -0.38 -10.30 -10.12
N PRO A 98 -0.99 -11.17 -10.94
CA PRO A 98 -2.32 -11.72 -10.70
C PRO A 98 -2.47 -12.51 -9.39
N ASN A 99 -1.37 -12.95 -8.79
CA ASN A 99 -1.33 -13.69 -7.54
C ASN A 99 -0.91 -12.84 -6.34
N ASN A 100 -0.84 -11.53 -6.50
CA ASN A 100 -0.43 -10.64 -5.44
C ASN A 100 -1.37 -10.70 -4.23
N VAL A 101 -0.81 -10.98 -3.07
CA VAL A 101 -1.58 -11.16 -1.81
C VAL A 101 -2.39 -9.91 -1.46
N ASP A 102 -1.78 -8.73 -1.49
CA ASP A 102 -2.50 -7.47 -1.19
C ASP A 102 -3.58 -7.18 -2.23
N GLY A 103 -3.26 -7.37 -3.51
CA GLY A 103 -4.20 -7.19 -4.62
C GLY A 103 -5.43 -8.09 -4.47
N LEU A 104 -5.23 -9.38 -4.24
CA LEU A 104 -6.32 -10.34 -4.04
C LEU A 104 -7.13 -10.07 -2.77
N PHE A 105 -6.45 -9.72 -1.67
CA PHE A 105 -7.10 -9.39 -0.41
C PHE A 105 -8.07 -8.22 -0.57
N PHE A 106 -7.58 -7.09 -1.08
CA PHE A 106 -8.40 -5.89 -1.23
C PHE A 106 -9.44 -5.99 -2.34
N SER A 107 -9.17 -6.73 -3.44
CA SER A 107 -10.19 -6.99 -4.47
C SER A 107 -11.36 -7.78 -3.93
N GLY A 108 -11.10 -8.79 -3.09
CA GLY A 108 -12.15 -9.55 -2.41
C GLY A 108 -13.02 -8.65 -1.52
N PHE A 109 -12.41 -7.78 -0.73
CA PHE A 109 -13.15 -6.82 0.12
C PHE A 109 -13.90 -5.77 -0.70
N ALA A 110 -13.33 -5.26 -1.78
CA ALA A 110 -14.02 -4.33 -2.67
C ALA A 110 -15.27 -4.95 -3.29
N ALA A 111 -15.16 -6.19 -3.78
CA ALA A 111 -16.30 -6.95 -4.30
C ALA A 111 -17.35 -7.23 -3.21
N TYR A 112 -16.92 -7.62 -2.03
CA TYR A 112 -17.80 -7.83 -0.88
C TYR A 112 -18.60 -6.57 -0.53
N ASN A 113 -17.95 -5.41 -0.45
CA ASN A 113 -18.60 -4.14 -0.14
C ASN A 113 -19.63 -3.71 -1.20
N LYS A 114 -19.45 -4.16 -2.46
CA LYS A 114 -20.41 -3.94 -3.56
C LYS A 114 -21.54 -4.97 -3.59
N GLY A 115 -21.54 -5.96 -2.69
CA GLY A 115 -22.50 -7.06 -2.71
C GLY A 115 -22.25 -8.13 -3.76
N GLU A 116 -21.09 -8.09 -4.44
CA GLU A 116 -20.67 -9.04 -5.47
C GLU A 116 -20.09 -10.32 -4.83
N LYS A 117 -20.94 -11.09 -4.14
CA LYS A 117 -20.54 -12.24 -3.32
C LYS A 117 -19.66 -13.27 -4.06
N LYS A 118 -20.09 -13.68 -5.26
CA LYS A 118 -19.35 -14.66 -6.07
C LYS A 118 -17.95 -14.19 -6.43
N LYS A 119 -17.83 -12.91 -6.79
CA LYS A 119 -16.57 -12.29 -7.15
C LYS A 119 -15.63 -12.17 -5.95
N ALA A 120 -16.16 -11.79 -4.79
CA ALA A 120 -15.41 -11.78 -3.53
C ALA A 120 -14.83 -13.16 -3.21
N ILE A 121 -15.65 -14.22 -3.29
CA ILE A 121 -15.21 -15.61 -3.06
C ILE A 121 -14.11 -15.99 -4.07
N THR A 122 -14.25 -15.66 -5.33
CA THR A 122 -13.23 -15.95 -6.35
C THR A 122 -11.87 -15.35 -6.01
N TYR A 123 -11.83 -14.07 -5.63
CA TYR A 123 -10.59 -13.43 -5.21
C TYR A 123 -10.00 -14.04 -3.94
N TRP A 124 -10.84 -14.34 -2.96
CA TRP A 124 -10.38 -14.94 -1.70
C TRP A 124 -9.94 -16.40 -1.85
N ASP A 125 -10.53 -17.18 -2.75
CA ASP A 125 -10.05 -18.51 -3.08
C ASP A 125 -8.66 -18.50 -3.73
N LEU A 126 -8.42 -17.50 -4.61
CA LEU A 126 -7.09 -17.28 -5.18
C LEU A 126 -6.09 -16.83 -4.10
N LEU A 127 -6.50 -15.97 -3.19
CA LEU A 127 -5.70 -15.53 -2.05
C LEU A 127 -5.28 -16.70 -1.17
N LEU A 128 -6.21 -17.59 -0.83
CA LEU A 128 -5.95 -18.76 0.02
C LEU A 128 -4.88 -19.69 -0.58
N LYS A 129 -4.77 -19.74 -1.91
CA LYS A 129 -3.71 -20.51 -2.58
C LYS A 129 -2.31 -19.90 -2.39
N GLN A 130 -2.23 -18.61 -2.06
CA GLN A 130 -0.97 -17.89 -1.85
C GLN A 130 -0.53 -17.87 -0.38
N LEU A 131 -1.43 -18.23 0.55
CA LEU A 131 -1.19 -18.12 1.98
C LEU A 131 -0.82 -19.47 2.61
N PRO A 132 -0.03 -19.49 3.69
CA PRO A 132 0.11 -20.68 4.52
C PRO A 132 -1.26 -21.10 5.08
N LYS A 133 -1.58 -22.40 4.99
CA LYS A 133 -2.91 -22.93 5.36
C LYS A 133 -3.33 -22.60 6.79
N ASP A 134 -2.38 -22.57 7.71
CA ASP A 134 -2.63 -22.34 9.15
C ASP A 134 -2.45 -20.89 9.59
N SER A 135 -2.20 -19.96 8.64
CA SER A 135 -2.06 -18.56 8.97
C SER A 135 -3.37 -17.97 9.50
N LEU A 136 -3.25 -16.96 10.36
CA LEU A 136 -4.42 -16.22 10.86
C LEU A 136 -5.26 -15.64 9.71
N MET A 137 -4.60 -15.13 8.68
CA MET A 137 -5.27 -14.59 7.51
C MET A 137 -6.07 -15.67 6.75
N SER A 138 -5.51 -16.87 6.56
CA SER A 138 -6.22 -17.98 5.92
C SER A 138 -7.46 -18.38 6.70
N LYS A 139 -7.37 -18.45 8.02
CA LYS A 139 -8.51 -18.77 8.90
C LYS A 139 -9.61 -17.71 8.81
N GLU A 140 -9.24 -16.44 8.83
CA GLU A 140 -10.19 -15.33 8.73
C GLU A 140 -10.88 -15.30 7.35
N ILE A 141 -10.14 -15.46 6.27
CA ILE A 141 -10.71 -15.49 4.91
C ILE A 141 -11.62 -16.69 4.71
N ASN A 142 -11.25 -17.88 5.17
CA ASN A 142 -12.11 -19.07 5.13
C ASN A 142 -13.43 -18.86 5.88
N LYS A 143 -13.38 -18.20 7.04
CA LYS A 143 -14.57 -17.85 7.81
C LYS A 143 -15.49 -16.93 7.02
N ARG A 144 -14.93 -15.89 6.37
CA ARG A 144 -15.70 -14.96 5.54
C ARG A 144 -16.36 -15.64 4.34
N ILE A 145 -15.63 -16.52 3.65
CA ILE A 145 -16.17 -17.30 2.52
C ILE A 145 -17.37 -18.13 2.99
N ARG A 146 -17.25 -18.84 4.10
CA ARG A 146 -18.35 -19.63 4.66
C ARG A 146 -19.60 -18.80 4.94
N LEU A 147 -19.42 -17.62 5.56
CA LEU A 147 -20.54 -16.69 5.85
C LEU A 147 -21.23 -16.14 4.60
N LEU A 148 -20.56 -16.15 3.43
CA LEU A 148 -21.17 -15.72 2.17
C LEU A 148 -21.87 -16.86 1.43
N GLN A 149 -21.61 -18.11 1.77
CA GLN A 149 -22.21 -19.31 1.15
C GLN A 149 -23.50 -19.73 1.87
N ASP A 150 -23.69 -19.34 3.13
CA ASP A 150 -24.92 -19.53 3.91
C ASP A 150 -25.99 -18.48 3.53
#